data_16f66efa7609e7ce10d20b74e26f3a45
#
_entry.id   16f66efa7609e7ce10d20b74e26f3a45
#
_cell.length_a   1.000
_cell.length_b   1.000
_cell.length_c   1.000
_cell.angle_alpha   90.00
_cell.angle_beta   90.00
_cell.angle_gamma   90.00
#
_symmetry.space_group_name_H-M   'P 1'
#
loop_
_entity.id
_entity.type
_entity.pdbx_description
1 polymer ?
#
loop_
_entity_poly.entity_id
_entity_poly.type
_entity_poly.pdbx_seq_one_letter_code
_entity_poly.pdbx_strand_id
1 'polypeptide(L)'
;MDKQPVFFCVCSQKGGVGKSTFTILLASWLHYALGRDVLVVDCDAPQWSIVAQRERELDVLERNDRYKLMMVRLFKRTGRKIWPVVRSTPDEGLQAARAYLAAGDREADFVLLD
;
A
#
# COMPACT_ATOMS: atom_id res chain seq x y z
N MET A 1 18.91 1.92 16.13
CA MET A 1 17.62 2.38 16.70
C MET A 1 16.52 2.05 15.71
N ASP A 2 15.51 1.35 16.19
CA ASP A 2 14.41 0.95 15.33
C ASP A 2 13.57 2.16 14.97
N LYS A 3 13.30 2.30 13.69
CA LYS A 3 12.46 3.35 13.16
C LYS A 3 11.00 3.04 13.49
N GLN A 4 10.32 4.01 14.09
CA GLN A 4 8.90 3.90 14.38
C GLN A 4 8.10 4.58 13.29
N PRO A 5 7.23 3.84 12.59
CA PRO A 5 6.41 4.45 11.55
C PRO A 5 5.30 5.32 12.13
N VAL A 6 4.84 6.26 11.33
CA VAL A 6 3.63 7.02 11.63
C VAL A 6 2.45 6.24 11.06
N PHE A 7 1.44 6.00 11.88
CA PHE A 7 0.24 5.27 11.50
C PHE A 7 -0.87 6.24 11.16
N PHE A 8 -1.48 6.06 10.00
CA PHE A 8 -2.65 6.81 9.57
C PHE A 8 -3.83 5.88 9.39
N CYS A 9 -4.97 6.23 10.00
CA CYS A 9 -6.23 5.57 9.70
C CYS A 9 -7.00 6.41 8.70
N VAL A 10 -7.39 5.81 7.60
CA VAL A 10 -8.25 6.46 6.62
C VAL A 10 -9.69 6.07 6.92
N CYS A 11 -10.51 7.05 7.27
CA CYS A 11 -11.88 6.83 7.71
C CYS A 11 -12.86 7.55 6.79
N SER A 12 -14.05 6.95 6.63
CA SER A 12 -15.14 7.57 5.92
C SER A 12 -16.43 7.38 6.71
N GLN A 13 -17.22 8.44 6.85
CA GLN A 13 -18.49 8.37 7.56
C GLN A 13 -19.58 7.67 6.78
N LYS A 14 -19.45 7.63 5.45
CA LYS A 14 -20.48 7.06 4.57
C LYS A 14 -19.87 5.97 3.70
N GLY A 15 -19.74 4.77 4.23
CA GLY A 15 -19.31 3.60 3.48
C GLY A 15 -18.43 3.87 2.25
N GLY A 16 -17.26 3.65 2.34
CA GLY A 16 -16.22 3.31 1.39
C GLY A 16 -16.04 4.00 0.05
N VAL A 17 -16.99 4.74 -0.49
CA VAL A 17 -16.82 5.34 -1.81
C VAL A 17 -15.75 6.42 -1.73
N GLY A 18 -14.66 6.22 -2.45
CA GLY A 18 -13.54 7.14 -2.47
C GLY A 18 -12.51 6.94 -1.38
N LYS A 19 -12.81 6.20 -0.31
CA LYS A 19 -11.87 5.97 0.78
C LYS A 19 -10.63 5.20 0.30
N SER A 20 -10.85 4.08 -0.37
CA SER A 20 -9.75 3.26 -0.88
C SER A 20 -8.97 3.98 -1.97
N THR A 21 -9.66 4.73 -2.83
CA THR A 21 -9.01 5.55 -3.85
C THR A 21 -8.11 6.60 -3.21
N PHE A 22 -8.58 7.26 -2.17
CA PHE A 22 -7.79 8.24 -1.44
C PHE A 22 -6.55 7.60 -0.81
N THR A 23 -6.71 6.42 -0.19
CA THR A 23 -5.60 5.69 0.41
C THR A 23 -4.53 5.35 -0.63
N ILE A 24 -4.95 4.86 -1.79
CA ILE A 24 -4.04 4.51 -2.89
C ILE A 24 -3.29 5.74 -3.38
N LEU A 25 -3.99 6.86 -3.57
CA LEU A 25 -3.36 8.09 -4.03
C LEU A 25 -2.38 8.63 -3.01
N LEU A 26 -2.75 8.61 -1.74
CA LEU A 26 -1.88 9.07 -0.67
C LEU A 26 -0.64 8.20 -0.55
N ALA A 27 -0.82 6.87 -0.59
CA ALA A 27 0.30 5.93 -0.54
C ALA A 27 1.26 6.16 -1.71
N SER A 28 0.73 6.32 -2.90
CA SER A 28 1.53 6.53 -4.09
C SER A 28 2.29 7.86 -4.03
N TRP A 29 1.65 8.92 -3.57
CA TRP A 29 2.29 10.22 -3.44
C TRP A 29 3.43 10.17 -2.42
N LEU A 30 3.18 9.62 -1.24
CA LEU A 30 4.21 9.51 -0.21
C LEU A 30 5.38 8.65 -0.68
N HIS A 31 5.06 7.55 -1.33
CA HIS A 31 6.08 6.55 -1.71
C HIS A 31 6.92 7.01 -2.89
N TYR A 32 6.27 7.48 -3.97
CA TYR A 32 6.98 7.82 -5.20
C TYR A 32 7.41 9.28 -5.27
N ALA A 33 6.56 10.22 -4.86
CA ALA A 33 6.88 11.63 -4.97
C ALA A 33 7.76 12.11 -3.82
N LEU A 34 7.47 11.70 -2.58
CA LEU A 34 8.22 12.13 -1.41
C LEU A 34 9.34 11.17 -1.02
N GLY A 35 9.43 10.00 -1.65
CA GLY A 35 10.50 9.05 -1.39
C GLY A 35 10.44 8.41 0.00
N ARG A 36 9.25 8.24 0.54
CA ARG A 36 9.05 7.62 1.86
C ARG A 36 8.61 6.17 1.71
N ASP A 37 9.01 5.32 2.64
CA ASP A 37 8.61 3.93 2.62
C ASP A 37 7.23 3.79 3.23
N VAL A 38 6.30 3.23 2.44
CA VAL A 38 4.89 3.15 2.81
C VAL A 38 4.44 1.69 2.82
N LEU A 39 3.71 1.31 3.86
CA LEU A 39 2.97 0.06 3.94
C LEU A 39 1.49 0.38 4.03
N VAL A 40 0.68 -0.29 3.22
CA VAL A 40 -0.78 -0.18 3.32
C VAL A 40 -1.33 -1.47 3.92
N VAL A 41 -2.17 -1.33 4.94
CA VAL A 41 -2.90 -2.45 5.54
C VAL A 41 -4.37 -2.27 5.18
N ASP A 42 -4.89 -3.19 4.39
CA ASP A 42 -6.27 -3.18 3.94
C ASP A 42 -7.13 -3.93 4.94
N CYS A 43 -7.80 -3.19 5.82
CA CYS A 43 -8.62 -3.74 6.90
C CYS A 43 -10.10 -3.84 6.52
N ASP A 44 -10.47 -3.53 5.30
CA ASP A 44 -11.86 -3.46 4.86
C ASP A 44 -12.39 -4.84 4.46
N ALA A 45 -12.36 -5.76 5.41
CA ALA A 45 -12.87 -7.11 5.22
C ALA A 45 -14.39 -7.09 5.09
N PRO A 46 -14.99 -7.98 4.29
CA PRO A 46 -14.36 -9.02 3.48
C PRO A 46 -14.00 -8.56 2.07
N GLN A 47 -14.17 -7.30 1.74
CA GLN A 47 -14.01 -6.81 0.37
C GLN A 47 -12.56 -6.63 -0.04
N TRP A 48 -11.72 -6.12 0.84
CA TRP A 48 -10.31 -5.81 0.60
C TRP A 48 -10.09 -5.18 -0.77
N SER A 49 -10.70 -4.02 -0.99
CA SER A 49 -10.70 -3.34 -2.29
C SER A 49 -9.33 -2.98 -2.80
N ILE A 50 -8.40 -2.58 -1.92
CA ILE A 50 -7.04 -2.22 -2.30
C ILE A 50 -6.24 -3.47 -2.71
N VAL A 51 -6.37 -4.54 -1.95
CA VAL A 51 -5.73 -5.82 -2.29
C VAL A 51 -6.25 -6.32 -3.64
N ALA A 52 -7.58 -6.27 -3.85
CA ALA A 52 -8.18 -6.69 -5.10
C ALA A 52 -7.69 -5.84 -6.28
N GLN A 53 -7.54 -4.54 -6.09
CA GLN A 53 -7.01 -3.68 -7.14
C GLN A 53 -5.56 -4.01 -7.47
N ARG A 54 -4.74 -4.28 -6.45
CA ARG A 54 -3.36 -4.69 -6.68
C ARG A 54 -3.27 -5.97 -7.49
N GLU A 55 -4.14 -6.95 -7.19
CA GLU A 55 -4.18 -8.20 -7.93
C GLU A 55 -4.54 -7.97 -9.39
N ARG A 56 -5.49 -7.07 -9.66
CA ARG A 56 -5.86 -6.71 -11.03
C ARG A 56 -4.71 -6.02 -11.76
N GLU A 57 -4.00 -5.13 -11.09
CA GLU A 57 -2.84 -4.44 -11.68
C GLU A 57 -1.73 -5.40 -12.03
N LEU A 58 -1.44 -6.36 -11.16
CA LEU A 58 -0.42 -7.38 -11.44
C LEU A 58 -0.81 -8.26 -12.62
N ASP A 59 -2.09 -8.60 -12.72
CA ASP A 59 -2.61 -9.38 -13.85
C ASP A 59 -2.45 -8.62 -15.15
N VAL A 60 -2.78 -7.33 -15.18
CA VAL A 60 -2.57 -6.49 -16.37
C VAL A 60 -1.09 -6.39 -16.69
N LEU A 61 -0.24 -6.26 -15.69
CA LEU A 61 1.20 -6.17 -15.87
C LEU A 61 1.76 -7.41 -16.58
N GLU A 62 1.28 -8.60 -16.21
CA GLU A 62 1.74 -9.83 -16.85
C GLU A 62 1.34 -9.94 -18.31
N ARG A 63 0.22 -9.33 -18.70
CA ARG A 63 -0.35 -9.48 -20.04
C ARG A 63 -0.10 -8.31 -20.98
N ASN A 64 0.42 -7.21 -20.48
CA ASN A 64 0.53 -5.97 -21.27
C ASN A 64 1.96 -5.44 -21.23
N ASP A 65 2.66 -5.57 -22.37
CA ASP A 65 4.06 -5.16 -22.47
C ASP A 65 4.25 -3.65 -22.30
N ARG A 66 3.29 -2.86 -22.75
CA ARG A 66 3.34 -1.40 -22.59
C ARG A 66 3.27 -1.03 -21.11
N TYR A 67 2.41 -1.70 -20.36
CA TYR A 67 2.28 -1.46 -18.93
C TYR A 67 3.56 -1.88 -18.19
N LYS A 68 4.16 -3.02 -18.58
CA LYS A 68 5.45 -3.44 -18.03
C LYS A 68 6.52 -2.37 -18.24
N LEU A 69 6.57 -1.81 -19.44
CA LEU A 69 7.55 -0.79 -19.78
C LEU A 69 7.34 0.47 -18.92
N MET A 70 6.10 0.88 -18.72
CA MET A 70 5.78 2.00 -17.84
C MET A 70 6.26 1.78 -16.42
N MET A 71 6.06 0.58 -15.88
CA MET A 71 6.50 0.24 -14.54
C MET A 71 8.01 0.20 -14.41
N VAL A 72 8.71 -0.32 -15.42
CA VAL A 72 10.17 -0.31 -15.45
C VAL A 72 10.70 1.14 -15.45
N ARG A 73 10.07 2.01 -16.25
CA ARG A 73 10.45 3.42 -16.30
C ARG A 73 10.22 4.11 -14.96
N LEU A 74 9.12 3.81 -14.29
CA LEU A 74 8.83 4.35 -12.97
C LEU A 74 9.90 3.91 -11.96
N PHE A 75 10.26 2.63 -11.98
CA PHE A 75 11.30 2.10 -11.11
C PHE A 75 12.65 2.79 -11.38
N LYS A 76 13.03 2.95 -12.65
CA LYS A 76 14.29 3.61 -13.00
C LYS A 76 14.33 5.06 -12.56
N ARG A 77 13.20 5.76 -12.67
CA ARG A 77 13.11 7.17 -12.31
C ARG A 77 13.12 7.38 -10.79
N THR A 78 12.42 6.53 -10.05
CA THR A 78 12.25 6.70 -8.61
C THR A 78 13.23 5.87 -7.78
N GLY A 79 13.77 4.79 -8.35
CA GLY A 79 14.57 3.82 -7.61
C GLY A 79 13.75 2.99 -6.64
N ARG A 80 12.42 3.01 -6.76
CA ARG A 80 11.54 2.42 -5.76
C ARG A 80 10.62 1.39 -6.37
N LYS A 81 10.50 0.25 -5.69
CA LYS A 81 9.52 -0.78 -6.02
C LYS A 81 8.14 -0.32 -5.57
N ILE A 82 7.12 -1.01 -6.04
CA ILE A 82 5.74 -0.75 -5.66
C ILE A 82 5.56 -0.90 -4.14
N TRP A 83 4.75 -0.02 -3.53
CA TRP A 83 4.49 -0.12 -2.10
C TRP A 83 3.68 -1.39 -1.80
N PRO A 84 3.99 -2.07 -0.67
CA PRO A 84 3.29 -3.29 -0.31
C PRO A 84 1.90 -3.02 0.26
N VAL A 85 1.01 -3.99 0.09
CA VAL A 85 -0.31 -3.97 0.73
C VAL A 85 -0.58 -5.35 1.32
N VAL A 86 -1.08 -5.37 2.56
CA VAL A 86 -1.43 -6.61 3.24
C VAL A 86 -2.88 -6.56 3.69
N ARG A 87 -3.52 -7.74 3.75
CA ARG A 87 -4.88 -7.87 4.24
C ARG A 87 -4.91 -7.97 5.75
N SER A 88 -5.94 -7.41 6.35
CA SER A 88 -6.19 -7.59 7.76
C SER A 88 -7.66 -7.34 8.07
N THR A 89 -7.96 -7.23 9.35
CA THR A 89 -9.27 -6.81 9.84
C THR A 89 -9.08 -5.54 10.66
N PRO A 90 -10.15 -4.79 10.94
CA PRO A 90 -10.02 -3.59 11.75
C PRO A 90 -9.37 -3.85 13.12
N ASP A 91 -9.64 -5.00 13.71
CA ASP A 91 -9.12 -5.34 15.04
C ASP A 91 -7.64 -5.71 15.02
N GLU A 92 -7.14 -6.20 13.90
CA GLU A 92 -5.79 -6.77 13.80
C GLU A 92 -4.85 -5.95 12.93
N GLY A 93 -5.29 -4.80 12.44
CA GLY A 93 -4.52 -4.01 11.48
C GLY A 93 -3.13 -3.62 11.96
N LEU A 94 -3.03 -3.12 13.19
CA LEU A 94 -1.73 -2.74 13.76
C LEU A 94 -0.80 -3.93 13.91
N GLN A 95 -1.34 -5.04 14.37
CA GLN A 95 -0.55 -6.27 14.56
C GLN A 95 -0.07 -6.80 13.22
N ALA A 96 -0.94 -6.76 12.20
CA ALA A 96 -0.58 -7.21 10.86
C ALA A 96 0.55 -6.34 10.28
N ALA A 97 0.50 -5.03 10.49
CA ALA A 97 1.57 -4.15 10.04
C ALA A 97 2.89 -4.49 10.70
N ARG A 98 2.89 -4.62 12.02
CA ARG A 98 4.10 -4.93 12.77
C ARG A 98 4.66 -6.29 12.40
N ALA A 99 3.80 -7.30 12.23
CA ALA A 99 4.22 -8.64 11.83
C ALA A 99 4.86 -8.63 10.44
N TYR A 100 4.27 -7.89 9.49
CA TYR A 100 4.81 -7.78 8.15
C TYR A 100 6.20 -7.15 8.14
N LEU A 101 6.37 -6.05 8.87
CA LEU A 101 7.65 -5.34 8.92
C LEU A 101 8.72 -6.20 9.62
N ALA A 102 8.36 -6.86 10.70
CA ALA A 102 9.28 -7.71 11.45
C ALA A 102 9.72 -8.93 10.63
N ALA A 103 8.77 -9.57 9.94
CA ALA A 103 9.05 -10.78 9.17
C ALA A 103 10.00 -10.52 8.00
N GLY A 104 9.92 -9.33 7.38
CA GLY A 104 10.76 -8.95 6.26
C GLY A 104 12.00 -8.15 6.66
N ASP A 105 12.23 -7.94 7.96
CA ASP A 105 13.27 -7.05 8.46
C ASP A 105 13.20 -5.69 7.72
N ARG A 106 11.99 -5.16 7.62
CA ARG A 106 11.69 -3.95 6.85
C ARG A 106 11.31 -2.81 7.79
N GLU A 107 11.58 -1.61 7.32
CA GLU A 107 11.13 -0.40 8.00
C GLU A 107 10.16 0.35 7.10
N ALA A 108 9.27 1.09 7.71
CA ALA A 108 8.35 1.96 6.99
C ALA A 108 8.35 3.34 7.66
N ASP A 109 8.21 4.38 6.85
CA ASP A 109 7.98 5.73 7.35
C ASP A 109 6.52 5.93 7.72
N PHE A 110 5.63 5.37 6.92
CA PHE A 110 4.18 5.51 7.11
C PHE A 110 3.49 4.17 6.93
N VAL A 111 2.52 3.91 7.78
CA VAL A 111 1.60 2.78 7.66
C VAL A 111 0.20 3.35 7.51
N LEU A 112 -0.45 3.06 6.40
CA LEU A 112 -1.81 3.50 6.13
C LEU A 112 -2.78 2.34 6.40
N LEU A 113 -3.72 2.57 7.30
CA LEU A 113 -4.76 1.58 7.64
C LEU A 113 -6.05 2.00 6.95
N ASP A 114 -6.52 1.17 6.02
CA ASP A 114 -7.72 1.46 5.24
C ASP A 114 -8.95 0.72 5.77
#